data_39dfd09c8a79eed901bd51af83366fbe
#
_entry.id   39dfd09c8a79eed901bd51af83366fbe
#
_cell.length_a   1.000
_cell.length_b   1.000
_cell.length_c   1.000
_cell.angle_alpha   90.00
_cell.angle_beta   90.00
_cell.angle_gamma   90.00
#
_symmetry.space_group_name_H-M   'P 1'
#
loop_
_entity.id
_entity.type
_entity.pdbx_description
1 polymer ?
#
loop_
_entity_poly.entity_id
_entity_poly.type
_entity_poly.pdbx_seq_one_letter_code
_entity_poly.pdbx_strand_id
1 'polypeptide(L)'
;MSQIQKAQGIVIKKIDYKENANLITLLTKEGKLSLIVRGAKKINSVMRNYTNLFSVLDFNATTNLSLNTLTEATVVNSFINIVSDMDKLNAGMVILEKINYFCDEIQNKELFYDFVKLIFDKLNNTNYPYLLMCLFELKLLYLLGVSPEFKQCVICGNKDVEDGSFSVENGGVICIKHMINYVNLNQTETKALQLLYFIKPDKIDEEFLKLISDYEQNLIKTVDSFYERHLDYHSKAKKIIKTIL
;
A
#
# COMPACT_ATOMS: atom_id res chain seq x y z
N MET A 1 3.69 -36.26 6.82
CA MET A 1 4.24 -35.53 7.99
C MET A 1 3.97 -34.07 7.78
N SER A 2 3.32 -33.38 8.75
CA SER A 2 3.14 -31.93 8.68
C SER A 2 4.48 -31.25 8.91
N GLN A 3 4.87 -30.38 8.00
CA GLN A 3 6.09 -29.61 8.13
C GLN A 3 5.78 -28.36 8.97
N ILE A 4 6.60 -28.07 9.97
CA ILE A 4 6.48 -26.83 10.77
C ILE A 4 7.30 -25.76 10.08
N GLN A 5 6.65 -24.70 9.68
CA GLN A 5 7.32 -23.51 9.12
C GLN A 5 7.39 -22.43 10.20
N LYS A 6 8.60 -21.92 10.47
CA LYS A 6 8.83 -20.76 11.33
C LYS A 6 9.10 -19.56 10.45
N ALA A 7 8.31 -18.49 10.58
CA ALA A 7 8.43 -17.31 9.75
C ALA A 7 7.89 -16.05 10.46
N GLN A 8 8.16 -14.89 9.85
CA GLN A 8 7.53 -13.62 10.22
C GLN A 8 6.58 -13.19 9.11
N GLY A 9 5.45 -12.59 9.48
CA GLY A 9 4.48 -12.10 8.51
C GLY A 9 3.60 -10.98 9.05
N ILE A 10 3.07 -10.16 8.14
CA ILE A 10 2.13 -9.07 8.43
C ILE A 10 0.73 -9.54 8.09
N VAL A 11 -0.23 -9.38 8.99
CA VAL A 11 -1.64 -9.74 8.73
C VAL A 11 -2.25 -8.72 7.76
N ILE A 12 -2.47 -9.15 6.51
CA ILE A 12 -2.99 -8.29 5.44
C ILE A 12 -4.45 -8.56 5.08
N LYS A 13 -5.02 -9.68 5.53
CA LYS A 13 -6.43 -10.02 5.32
C LYS A 13 -6.93 -10.92 6.43
N LYS A 14 -8.20 -10.75 6.79
CA LYS A 14 -8.94 -11.58 7.75
C LYS A 14 -10.33 -11.82 7.22
N ILE A 15 -10.76 -13.08 7.23
CA ILE A 15 -12.14 -13.48 6.95
C ILE A 15 -12.63 -14.49 7.96
N ASP A 16 -13.91 -14.49 8.21
CA ASP A 16 -14.54 -15.48 9.06
C ASP A 16 -14.49 -16.86 8.41
N TYR A 17 -14.08 -17.85 9.18
CA TYR A 17 -13.96 -19.23 8.71
C TYR A 17 -14.51 -20.19 9.77
N LYS A 18 -15.53 -20.98 9.40
CA LYS A 18 -16.24 -21.87 10.32
C LYS A 18 -16.74 -21.14 11.58
N GLU A 19 -17.35 -21.87 12.49
CA GLU A 19 -17.98 -21.33 13.69
C GLU A 19 -16.99 -20.61 14.63
N ASN A 20 -15.81 -21.18 14.87
CA ASN A 20 -14.84 -20.72 15.88
C ASN A 20 -13.47 -20.35 15.31
N ALA A 21 -13.31 -20.19 14.00
CA ALA A 21 -12.03 -19.93 13.37
C ALA A 21 -12.07 -18.70 12.46
N ASN A 22 -10.90 -18.08 12.25
CA ASN A 22 -10.66 -17.12 11.18
C ASN A 22 -9.65 -17.70 10.18
N LEU A 23 -9.78 -17.32 8.93
CA LEU A 23 -8.73 -17.46 7.93
C LEU A 23 -8.02 -16.10 7.80
N ILE A 24 -6.73 -16.06 8.05
CA ILE A 24 -5.91 -14.87 7.84
C ILE A 24 -4.98 -15.09 6.65
N THR A 25 -4.63 -14.01 5.98
CA THR A 25 -3.54 -13.98 5.00
C THR A 25 -2.41 -13.13 5.55
N LEU A 26 -1.23 -13.69 5.60
CA LEU A 26 0.01 -13.00 5.97
C LEU A 26 0.79 -12.63 4.72
N LEU A 27 1.34 -11.43 4.68
CA LEU A 27 2.45 -11.08 3.79
C LEU A 27 3.74 -11.53 4.48
N THR A 28 4.51 -12.38 3.82
CA THR A 28 5.83 -12.85 4.29
C THR A 28 6.90 -12.48 3.27
N LYS A 29 8.17 -12.71 3.59
CA LYS A 29 9.29 -12.52 2.64
C LYS A 29 9.23 -13.45 1.42
N GLU A 30 8.44 -14.53 1.49
CA GLU A 30 8.22 -15.48 0.40
C GLU A 30 6.93 -15.18 -0.39
N GLY A 31 6.12 -14.20 0.06
CA GLY A 31 4.84 -13.83 -0.53
C GLY A 31 3.67 -14.06 0.42
N LYS A 32 2.47 -14.24 -0.14
CA LYS A 32 1.25 -14.44 0.66
C LYS A 32 1.16 -15.87 1.21
N LEU A 33 0.81 -15.97 2.50
CA LEU A 33 0.56 -17.24 3.18
C LEU A 33 -0.80 -17.18 3.88
N SER A 34 -1.69 -18.11 3.56
CA SER A 34 -3.00 -18.21 4.21
C SER A 34 -2.98 -19.26 5.33
N LEU A 35 -3.48 -18.88 6.51
CA LEU A 35 -3.49 -19.72 7.72
C LEU A 35 -4.87 -19.74 8.36
N ILE A 36 -5.32 -20.92 8.79
CA ILE A 36 -6.46 -21.06 9.69
C ILE A 36 -6.01 -20.78 11.11
N VAL A 37 -6.71 -19.88 11.78
CA VAL A 37 -6.53 -19.58 13.21
C VAL A 37 -7.72 -20.14 13.97
N ARG A 38 -7.55 -21.34 14.54
CA ARG A 38 -8.59 -22.03 15.27
C ARG A 38 -8.84 -21.37 16.63
N GLY A 39 -10.09 -21.26 17.02
CA GLY A 39 -10.48 -20.65 18.31
C GLY A 39 -10.38 -19.10 18.30
N ALA A 40 -10.07 -18.44 17.21
CA ALA A 40 -9.93 -16.99 17.12
C ALA A 40 -11.22 -16.21 17.43
N LYS A 41 -12.40 -16.83 17.26
CA LYS A 41 -13.68 -16.19 17.58
C LYS A 41 -14.14 -16.35 19.04
N LYS A 42 -13.45 -17.19 19.82
CA LYS A 42 -13.77 -17.34 21.25
C LYS A 42 -13.36 -16.07 22.02
N ILE A 43 -14.23 -15.57 22.90
CA ILE A 43 -14.07 -14.27 23.58
C ILE A 43 -12.74 -14.19 24.36
N ASN A 44 -12.35 -15.24 25.06
CA ASN A 44 -11.16 -15.28 25.92
C ASN A 44 -9.96 -15.97 25.26
N SER A 45 -9.94 -16.08 23.91
CA SER A 45 -8.86 -16.77 23.22
C SER A 45 -7.72 -15.83 22.87
N VAL A 46 -6.50 -16.18 23.28
CA VAL A 46 -5.27 -15.50 22.84
C VAL A 46 -5.13 -15.51 21.32
N MET A 47 -5.65 -16.55 20.65
CA MET A 47 -5.63 -16.69 19.18
C MET A 47 -6.32 -15.55 18.45
N ARG A 48 -7.25 -14.84 19.09
CA ARG A 48 -7.92 -13.66 18.54
C ARG A 48 -6.95 -12.53 18.25
N ASN A 49 -5.93 -12.34 19.09
CA ASN A 49 -4.94 -11.27 18.93
C ASN A 49 -4.07 -11.45 17.67
N TYR A 50 -3.90 -12.69 17.22
CA TYR A 50 -3.13 -13.02 16.03
C TYR A 50 -3.89 -12.80 14.71
N THR A 51 -5.13 -12.33 14.77
CA THR A 51 -5.96 -12.07 13.59
C THR A 51 -6.20 -10.58 13.34
N ASN A 52 -5.53 -9.70 14.06
CA ASN A 52 -5.67 -8.26 13.89
C ASN A 52 -4.91 -7.80 12.63
N LEU A 53 -5.59 -7.05 11.77
CA LEU A 53 -4.97 -6.44 10.59
C LEU A 53 -3.79 -5.57 11.01
N PHE A 54 -2.82 -5.43 10.12
CA PHE A 54 -1.55 -4.71 10.27
C PHE A 54 -0.55 -5.36 11.25
N SER A 55 -0.96 -6.27 12.14
CA SER A 55 -0.04 -6.89 13.11
C SER A 55 1.07 -7.68 12.42
N VAL A 56 2.29 -7.50 12.91
CA VAL A 56 3.46 -8.31 12.56
C VAL A 56 3.55 -9.47 13.55
N LEU A 57 3.59 -10.68 13.03
CA LEU A 57 3.65 -11.91 13.82
C LEU A 57 4.94 -12.68 13.53
N ASP A 58 5.63 -13.11 14.59
CA ASP A 58 6.49 -14.28 14.50
C ASP A 58 5.62 -15.51 14.76
N PHE A 59 5.63 -16.49 13.88
CA PHE A 59 4.68 -17.58 13.95
C PHE A 59 5.25 -18.95 13.55
N ASN A 60 4.63 -20.00 14.07
CA ASN A 60 4.75 -21.37 13.63
C ASN A 60 3.44 -21.84 13.00
N ALA A 61 3.54 -22.58 11.89
CA ALA A 61 2.38 -23.12 11.22
C ALA A 61 2.63 -24.56 10.76
N THR A 62 1.60 -25.40 10.84
CA THR A 62 1.65 -26.73 10.21
C THR A 62 1.21 -26.59 8.78
N THR A 63 2.00 -27.15 7.86
CA THR A 63 1.66 -27.24 6.45
C THR A 63 0.98 -28.57 6.15
N ASN A 64 -0.23 -28.48 5.61
CA ASN A 64 -0.98 -29.63 5.12
C ASN A 64 -1.33 -29.43 3.64
N LEU A 65 -1.64 -30.51 2.95
CA LEU A 65 -1.98 -30.49 1.51
C LEU A 65 -3.17 -29.58 1.16
N SER A 66 -4.05 -29.28 2.13
CA SER A 66 -5.25 -28.50 1.87
C SER A 66 -5.23 -27.08 2.45
N LEU A 67 -4.84 -26.91 3.72
CA LEU A 67 -4.82 -25.60 4.40
C LEU A 67 -3.81 -25.60 5.56
N ASN A 68 -2.98 -24.57 5.63
CA ASN A 68 -2.05 -24.37 6.71
C ASN A 68 -2.78 -23.90 7.98
N THR A 69 -2.30 -24.31 9.15
CA THR A 69 -2.89 -23.94 10.43
C THR A 69 -1.87 -23.26 11.32
N LEU A 70 -2.20 -22.08 11.84
CA LEU A 70 -1.40 -21.39 12.85
C LEU A 70 -1.39 -22.22 14.14
N THR A 71 -0.20 -22.56 14.64
CA THR A 71 -0.03 -23.30 15.89
C THR A 71 0.36 -22.40 17.05
N GLU A 72 1.31 -21.51 16.81
CA GLU A 72 1.82 -20.56 17.78
C GLU A 72 2.15 -19.25 17.09
N ALA A 73 2.00 -18.12 17.79
CA ALA A 73 2.48 -16.83 17.33
C ALA A 73 2.82 -15.90 18.50
N THR A 74 3.65 -14.92 18.19
CA THR A 74 3.94 -13.77 19.04
C THR A 74 3.72 -12.51 18.23
N VAL A 75 2.98 -11.53 18.78
CA VAL A 75 2.83 -10.21 18.14
C VAL A 75 4.12 -9.42 18.35
N VAL A 76 4.83 -9.14 17.27
CA VAL A 76 6.07 -8.35 17.29
C VAL A 76 5.76 -6.85 17.28
N ASN A 77 4.76 -6.45 16.47
CA ASN A 77 4.27 -5.09 16.39
C ASN A 77 2.78 -5.11 16.00
N SER A 78 1.97 -4.24 16.58
CA SER A 78 0.54 -4.15 16.30
C SER A 78 0.15 -2.90 15.52
N PHE A 79 1.07 -1.91 15.35
CA PHE A 79 0.80 -0.62 14.71
C PHE A 79 -0.53 0.00 15.20
N ILE A 80 -0.69 0.08 16.51
CA ILE A 80 -1.96 0.38 17.17
C ILE A 80 -2.56 1.72 16.73
N ASN A 81 -1.73 2.73 16.40
CA ASN A 81 -2.22 4.03 15.99
C ASN A 81 -2.91 3.98 14.61
N ILE A 82 -2.59 2.98 13.77
CA ILE A 82 -3.29 2.80 12.48
C ILE A 82 -4.77 2.46 12.72
N VAL A 83 -5.06 1.61 13.71
CA VAL A 83 -6.44 1.17 13.99
C VAL A 83 -7.20 2.10 14.92
N SER A 84 -6.51 2.97 15.67
CA SER A 84 -7.13 3.93 16.60
C SER A 84 -7.41 5.31 15.99
N ASP A 85 -6.88 5.60 14.82
CA ASP A 85 -7.07 6.83 14.08
C ASP A 85 -7.79 6.55 12.77
N MET A 86 -8.89 7.25 12.49
CA MET A 86 -9.76 6.96 11.34
C MET A 86 -9.05 7.22 10.00
N ASP A 87 -8.27 8.30 9.89
CA ASP A 87 -7.59 8.64 8.64
C ASP A 87 -6.44 7.67 8.35
N LYS A 88 -5.70 7.26 9.39
CA LYS A 88 -4.68 6.22 9.28
C LYS A 88 -5.29 4.87 8.91
N LEU A 89 -6.42 4.51 9.51
CA LEU A 89 -7.13 3.28 9.19
C LEU A 89 -7.60 3.29 7.74
N ASN A 90 -8.20 4.39 7.28
CA ASN A 90 -8.66 4.54 5.90
C ASN A 90 -7.49 4.39 4.90
N ALA A 91 -6.40 5.11 5.11
CA ALA A 91 -5.19 5.00 4.29
C ALA A 91 -4.61 3.58 4.32
N GLY A 92 -4.53 2.98 5.52
CA GLY A 92 -4.07 1.61 5.71
C GLY A 92 -4.92 0.57 4.98
N MET A 93 -6.24 0.73 4.96
CA MET A 93 -7.15 -0.18 4.25
C MET A 93 -6.96 -0.13 2.74
N VAL A 94 -6.71 1.06 2.16
CA VAL A 94 -6.35 1.20 0.73
C VAL A 94 -5.03 0.48 0.43
N ILE A 95 -4.03 0.67 1.29
CA ILE A 95 -2.73 -0.02 1.17
C ILE A 95 -2.93 -1.54 1.22
N LEU A 96 -3.69 -2.06 2.21
CA LEU A 96 -3.99 -3.50 2.32
C LEU A 96 -4.72 -4.04 1.08
N GLU A 97 -5.70 -3.29 0.55
CA GLU A 97 -6.42 -3.67 -0.66
C GLU A 97 -5.44 -3.88 -1.83
N LYS A 98 -4.54 -2.93 -2.07
CA LYS A 98 -3.54 -3.00 -3.14
C LYS A 98 -2.51 -4.12 -2.93
N ILE A 99 -2.06 -4.32 -1.70
CA ILE A 99 -1.18 -5.45 -1.36
C ILE A 99 -1.86 -6.77 -1.71
N ASN A 100 -3.13 -6.95 -1.27
CA ASN A 100 -3.86 -8.18 -1.53
C ASN A 100 -4.07 -8.43 -3.03
N TYR A 101 -4.23 -7.36 -3.84
CA TYR A 101 -4.46 -7.46 -5.27
C TYR A 101 -3.16 -7.71 -6.05
N PHE A 102 -2.12 -6.91 -5.82
CA PHE A 102 -0.91 -6.88 -6.66
C PHE A 102 0.28 -7.68 -6.15
N CYS A 103 0.26 -8.18 -4.91
CA CYS A 103 1.42 -8.84 -4.31
C CYS A 103 1.96 -10.01 -5.16
N ASP A 104 1.09 -10.76 -5.83
CA ASP A 104 1.52 -11.94 -6.60
C ASP A 104 2.32 -11.56 -7.85
N GLU A 105 2.12 -10.36 -8.40
CA GLU A 105 2.81 -9.81 -9.57
C GLU A 105 4.21 -9.26 -9.21
N ILE A 106 4.48 -8.96 -7.95
CA ILE A 106 5.77 -8.43 -7.50
C ILE A 106 6.82 -9.53 -7.53
N GLN A 107 7.94 -9.30 -8.23
CA GLN A 107 9.01 -10.29 -8.37
C GLN A 107 9.80 -10.48 -7.08
N ASN A 108 10.28 -9.39 -6.47
CA ASN A 108 11.08 -9.44 -5.24
C ASN A 108 10.18 -9.35 -4.00
N LYS A 109 9.72 -10.50 -3.50
CA LYS A 109 8.81 -10.60 -2.35
C LYS A 109 9.44 -10.10 -1.05
N GLU A 110 10.73 -10.35 -0.83
CA GLU A 110 11.44 -9.90 0.37
C GLU A 110 11.54 -8.38 0.42
N LEU A 111 11.99 -7.74 -0.66
CA LEU A 111 12.03 -6.28 -0.76
C LEU A 111 10.63 -5.68 -0.55
N PHE A 112 9.61 -6.30 -1.11
CA PHE A 112 8.23 -5.82 -0.97
C PHE A 112 7.73 -5.95 0.47
N TYR A 113 8.04 -7.06 1.15
CA TYR A 113 7.72 -7.23 2.57
C TYR A 113 8.35 -6.13 3.43
N ASP A 114 9.66 -5.89 3.26
CA ASP A 114 10.39 -4.88 4.02
C ASP A 114 9.86 -3.47 3.72
N PHE A 115 9.52 -3.17 2.48
CA PHE A 115 8.87 -1.92 2.07
C PHE A 115 7.52 -1.73 2.74
N VAL A 116 6.64 -2.74 2.72
CA VAL A 116 5.31 -2.67 3.37
C VAL A 116 5.44 -2.46 4.87
N LYS A 117 6.38 -3.16 5.53
CA LYS A 117 6.66 -3.01 6.95
C LYS A 117 7.09 -1.58 7.29
N LEU A 118 7.99 -1.00 6.49
CA LEU A 118 8.43 0.39 6.64
C LEU A 118 7.27 1.38 6.46
N ILE A 119 6.40 1.16 5.45
CA ILE A 119 5.23 2.01 5.22
C ILE A 119 4.27 1.96 6.41
N PHE A 120 3.99 0.79 6.99
CA PHE A 120 3.12 0.70 8.16
C PHE A 120 3.74 1.33 9.41
N ASP A 121 5.07 1.23 9.59
CA ASP A 121 5.75 1.94 10.67
C ASP A 121 5.61 3.46 10.54
N LYS A 122 5.82 4.00 9.34
CA LYS A 122 5.61 5.42 9.07
C LYS A 122 4.14 5.83 9.20
N LEU A 123 3.20 5.02 8.68
CA LEU A 123 1.76 5.28 8.78
C LEU A 123 1.29 5.34 10.24
N ASN A 124 1.84 4.49 11.08
CA ASN A 124 1.54 4.50 12.51
C ASN A 124 1.89 5.84 13.20
N ASN A 125 2.88 6.56 12.67
CA ASN A 125 3.45 7.73 13.32
C ASN A 125 3.20 9.07 12.59
N THR A 126 2.71 9.06 11.34
CA THR A 126 2.52 10.28 10.54
C THR A 126 1.25 11.06 10.88
N ASN A 127 1.27 12.37 10.62
CA ASN A 127 0.08 13.24 10.58
C ASN A 127 -0.49 13.40 9.14
N TYR A 128 0.15 12.80 8.12
CA TYR A 128 -0.22 12.90 6.70
C TYR A 128 -0.48 11.50 6.10
N PRO A 129 -1.46 10.74 6.62
CA PRO A 129 -1.66 9.35 6.23
C PRO A 129 -1.99 9.18 4.75
N TYR A 130 -2.71 10.12 4.15
CA TYR A 130 -3.12 10.04 2.76
C TYR A 130 -1.98 10.34 1.79
N LEU A 131 -1.05 11.25 2.14
CA LEU A 131 0.18 11.44 1.35
C LEU A 131 1.09 10.22 1.42
N LEU A 132 1.18 9.58 2.58
CA LEU A 132 1.96 8.34 2.72
C LEU A 132 1.31 7.19 1.94
N MET A 133 -0.02 7.10 1.92
CA MET A 133 -0.75 6.18 1.04
C MET A 133 -0.43 6.45 -0.44
N CYS A 134 -0.47 7.72 -0.86
CA CYS A 134 -0.14 8.13 -2.23
C CYS A 134 1.30 7.76 -2.61
N LEU A 135 2.26 7.94 -1.70
CA LEU A 135 3.63 7.46 -1.88
C LEU A 135 3.67 5.94 -2.09
N PHE A 136 3.01 5.18 -1.20
CA PHE A 136 2.97 3.72 -1.35
C PHE A 136 2.46 3.33 -2.73
N GLU A 137 1.39 3.96 -3.20
CA GLU A 137 0.80 3.72 -4.51
C GLU A 137 1.78 4.01 -5.65
N LEU A 138 2.48 5.15 -5.61
CA LEU A 138 3.50 5.50 -6.59
C LEU A 138 4.67 4.51 -6.62
N LYS A 139 5.15 4.07 -5.46
CA LYS A 139 6.20 3.05 -5.37
C LYS A 139 5.71 1.68 -5.84
N LEU A 140 4.46 1.35 -5.60
CA LEU A 140 3.86 0.12 -6.11
C LEU A 140 3.79 0.11 -7.63
N LEU A 141 3.43 1.24 -8.29
CA LEU A 141 3.51 1.37 -9.75
C LEU A 141 4.91 1.09 -10.29
N TYR A 142 5.94 1.58 -9.59
CA TYR A 142 7.33 1.27 -9.95
C TYR A 142 7.64 -0.23 -9.86
N LEU A 143 7.21 -0.88 -8.78
CA LEU A 143 7.42 -2.32 -8.56
C LEU A 143 6.65 -3.19 -9.57
N LEU A 144 5.55 -2.68 -10.10
CA LEU A 144 4.74 -3.32 -11.14
C LEU A 144 5.27 -3.05 -12.57
N GLY A 145 6.28 -2.18 -12.72
CA GLY A 145 6.83 -1.81 -14.03
C GLY A 145 5.95 -0.85 -14.84
N VAL A 146 4.99 -0.19 -14.20
CA VAL A 146 4.02 0.75 -14.82
C VAL A 146 4.22 2.15 -14.27
N SER A 147 5.49 2.60 -14.23
CA SER A 147 5.83 3.91 -13.69
C SER A 147 5.39 5.07 -14.57
N PRO A 148 4.91 6.18 -14.00
CA PRO A 148 4.79 7.43 -14.73
C PRO A 148 6.15 7.92 -15.22
N GLU A 149 6.19 8.54 -16.42
CA GLU A 149 7.40 9.17 -16.94
C GLU A 149 7.53 10.60 -16.42
N PHE A 150 8.65 10.88 -15.74
CA PHE A 150 8.93 12.20 -15.17
C PHE A 150 10.19 12.88 -15.72
N LYS A 151 11.02 12.17 -16.51
CA LYS A 151 12.34 12.67 -16.94
C LYS A 151 12.32 13.35 -18.29
N GLN A 152 11.28 13.12 -19.07
CA GLN A 152 11.12 13.68 -20.40
C GLN A 152 9.64 13.83 -20.77
N CYS A 153 9.37 14.71 -21.73
CA CYS A 153 8.03 14.87 -22.26
C CYS A 153 7.59 13.58 -22.98
N VAL A 154 6.48 13.00 -22.56
CA VAL A 154 5.96 11.74 -23.14
C VAL A 154 5.49 11.86 -24.59
N ILE A 155 5.34 13.10 -25.11
CA ILE A 155 4.91 13.34 -26.51
C ILE A 155 6.11 13.52 -27.43
N CYS A 156 7.12 14.33 -27.06
CA CYS A 156 8.23 14.67 -27.93
C CYS A 156 9.62 14.25 -27.45
N GLY A 157 9.73 13.62 -26.28
CA GLY A 157 11.01 13.20 -25.72
C GLY A 157 11.91 14.34 -25.21
N ASN A 158 11.44 15.60 -25.24
CA ASN A 158 12.23 16.71 -24.70
C ASN A 158 12.47 16.49 -23.20
N LYS A 159 13.75 16.61 -22.78
CA LYS A 159 14.17 16.46 -21.37
C LYS A 159 13.96 17.72 -20.54
N ASP A 160 13.73 18.85 -21.18
CA ASP A 160 13.34 20.09 -20.50
C ASP A 160 11.84 20.05 -20.19
N VAL A 161 11.54 19.53 -19.02
CA VAL A 161 10.17 19.38 -18.48
C VAL A 161 10.01 20.07 -17.13
N GLU A 162 10.91 20.98 -16.78
CA GLU A 162 10.89 21.69 -15.50
C GLU A 162 9.59 22.48 -15.31
N ASP A 163 9.08 23.08 -16.39
CA ASP A 163 7.80 23.79 -16.44
C ASP A 163 6.66 22.94 -17.00
N GLY A 164 6.85 21.63 -17.01
CA GLY A 164 5.89 20.67 -17.50
C GLY A 164 4.71 20.45 -16.55
N SER A 165 3.65 19.88 -17.10
CA SER A 165 2.44 19.49 -16.37
C SER A 165 2.21 17.99 -16.51
N PHE A 166 1.53 17.37 -15.55
CA PHE A 166 1.28 15.93 -15.55
C PHE A 166 -0.02 15.58 -16.27
N SER A 167 0.06 14.60 -17.15
CA SER A 167 -1.09 14.04 -17.86
C SER A 167 -1.21 12.55 -17.60
N VAL A 168 -2.30 12.15 -16.96
CA VAL A 168 -2.66 10.74 -16.75
C VAL A 168 -2.87 10.04 -18.09
N GLU A 169 -3.57 10.69 -19.02
CA GLU A 169 -3.88 10.13 -20.34
C GLU A 169 -2.60 9.73 -21.10
N ASN A 170 -1.57 10.56 -21.01
CA ASN A 170 -0.29 10.32 -21.67
C ASN A 170 0.71 9.54 -20.82
N GLY A 171 0.39 9.25 -19.55
CA GLY A 171 1.23 8.45 -18.65
C GLY A 171 2.45 9.17 -18.07
N GLY A 172 2.48 10.51 -18.04
CA GLY A 172 3.63 11.23 -17.52
C GLY A 172 3.61 12.74 -17.78
N VAL A 173 4.80 13.36 -17.66
CA VAL A 173 4.97 14.81 -17.83
C VAL A 173 4.94 15.19 -19.30
N ILE A 174 4.24 16.28 -19.61
CA ILE A 174 4.21 16.94 -20.91
C ILE A 174 4.83 18.32 -20.80
N CYS A 175 5.70 18.70 -21.75
CA CYS A 175 6.35 20.01 -21.75
C CYS A 175 5.36 21.13 -22.16
N ILE A 176 5.72 22.37 -21.87
CA ILE A 176 4.90 23.54 -22.11
C ILE A 176 4.41 23.65 -23.57
N LYS A 177 5.19 23.17 -24.55
CA LYS A 177 4.82 23.19 -25.98
C LYS A 177 3.67 22.24 -26.33
N HIS A 178 3.42 21.25 -25.47
CA HIS A 178 2.37 20.24 -25.67
C HIS A 178 1.26 20.32 -24.61
N MET A 179 1.25 21.37 -23.79
CA MET A 179 0.15 21.63 -22.85
C MET A 179 -1.13 21.90 -23.66
N ILE A 180 -1.86 20.85 -23.92
CA ILE A 180 -3.20 20.87 -24.52
C ILE A 180 -4.20 20.73 -23.40
N ASN A 181 -5.39 21.20 -23.54
CA ASN A 181 -6.50 21.42 -22.62
C ASN A 181 -6.81 20.40 -21.50
N TYR A 182 -6.01 19.37 -21.28
CA TYR A 182 -6.22 18.32 -20.28
C TYR A 182 -4.91 17.93 -19.59
N VAL A 183 -4.54 18.70 -18.59
CA VAL A 183 -3.54 18.29 -17.60
C VAL A 183 -4.25 17.96 -16.28
N ASN A 184 -3.81 16.91 -15.62
CA ASN A 184 -4.37 16.51 -14.33
C ASN A 184 -3.77 17.31 -13.18
N LEU A 185 -2.47 17.67 -13.32
CA LEU A 185 -1.74 18.50 -12.38
C LEU A 185 -1.07 19.65 -13.12
N ASN A 186 -1.14 20.84 -12.54
CA ASN A 186 -0.36 21.99 -12.99
C ASN A 186 1.14 21.79 -12.67
N GLN A 187 1.98 22.76 -13.03
CA GLN A 187 3.43 22.71 -12.85
C GLN A 187 3.83 22.45 -11.38
N THR A 188 3.27 23.19 -10.43
CA THR A 188 3.62 23.09 -9.00
C THR A 188 3.20 21.73 -8.42
N GLU A 189 1.99 21.31 -8.73
CA GLU A 189 1.47 19.99 -8.32
C GLU A 189 2.27 18.84 -8.96
N THR A 190 2.70 19.01 -10.22
CA THR A 190 3.58 18.06 -10.91
C THR A 190 4.92 17.93 -10.20
N LYS A 191 5.52 19.04 -9.77
CA LYS A 191 6.75 19.02 -8.96
C LYS A 191 6.54 18.31 -7.63
N ALA A 192 5.41 18.54 -6.95
CA ALA A 192 5.07 17.82 -5.71
C ALA A 192 4.94 16.31 -5.94
N LEU A 193 4.28 15.88 -7.03
CA LEU A 193 4.18 14.47 -7.41
C LEU A 193 5.54 13.85 -7.74
N GLN A 194 6.40 14.57 -8.45
CA GLN A 194 7.78 14.16 -8.75
C GLN A 194 8.60 13.97 -7.47
N LEU A 195 8.54 14.92 -6.55
CA LEU A 195 9.22 14.83 -5.26
C LEU A 195 8.77 13.58 -4.49
N LEU A 196 7.46 13.34 -4.42
CA LEU A 196 6.89 12.17 -3.77
C LEU A 196 7.29 10.86 -4.48
N TYR A 197 7.38 10.87 -5.81
CA TYR A 197 7.81 9.69 -6.57
C TYR A 197 9.30 9.37 -6.39
N PHE A 198 10.18 10.38 -6.39
CA PHE A 198 11.63 10.15 -6.35
C PHE A 198 12.20 9.99 -4.95
N ILE A 199 11.54 10.50 -3.89
CA ILE A 199 12.02 10.35 -2.53
C ILE A 199 12.15 8.86 -2.16
N LYS A 200 13.22 8.50 -1.45
CA LYS A 200 13.37 7.17 -0.91
C LYS A 200 12.42 7.00 0.29
N PRO A 201 11.71 5.86 0.42
CA PRO A 201 10.75 5.66 1.50
C PRO A 201 11.32 5.82 2.92
N ASP A 202 12.61 5.49 3.13
CA ASP A 202 13.30 5.66 4.40
C ASP A 202 13.59 7.14 4.75
N LYS A 203 13.65 8.02 3.73
CA LYS A 203 13.96 9.45 3.88
C LYS A 203 12.73 10.34 4.05
N ILE A 204 11.53 9.76 3.99
CA ILE A 204 10.32 10.53 4.24
C ILE A 204 10.20 10.87 5.71
N ASP A 205 9.93 12.14 6.00
CA ASP A 205 9.65 12.68 7.32
C ASP A 205 8.43 13.63 7.29
N GLU A 206 8.03 14.12 8.44
CA GLU A 206 6.88 15.01 8.60
C GLU A 206 7.09 16.38 7.92
N GLU A 207 8.32 16.89 7.89
CA GLU A 207 8.64 18.17 7.25
C GLU A 207 8.45 18.08 5.73
N PHE A 208 8.93 16.99 5.13
CA PHE A 208 8.70 16.73 3.72
C PHE A 208 7.22 16.58 3.37
N LEU A 209 6.46 15.81 4.16
CA LEU A 209 5.03 15.63 3.91
C LEU A 209 4.26 16.93 4.08
N LYS A 210 4.61 17.76 5.06
CA LYS A 210 4.05 19.09 5.27
C LYS A 210 4.28 20.00 4.07
N LEU A 211 5.47 19.95 3.46
CA LEU A 211 5.81 20.79 2.30
C LEU A 211 4.87 20.59 1.11
N ILE A 212 4.34 19.38 0.94
CA ILE A 212 3.48 19.03 -0.20
C ILE A 212 2.00 18.85 0.20
N SER A 213 1.64 19.09 1.46
CA SER A 213 0.30 18.80 1.98
C SER A 213 -0.82 19.61 1.31
N ASP A 214 -0.54 20.83 0.87
CA ASP A 214 -1.51 21.66 0.17
C ASP A 214 -1.99 21.05 -1.17
N TYR A 215 -1.23 20.12 -1.73
CA TYR A 215 -1.54 19.42 -2.99
C TYR A 215 -2.16 18.04 -2.81
N GLU A 216 -2.30 17.55 -1.57
CA GLU A 216 -2.70 16.18 -1.23
C GLU A 216 -3.89 15.67 -2.04
N GLN A 217 -4.98 16.42 -2.09
CA GLN A 217 -6.21 15.99 -2.76
C GLN A 217 -6.02 15.78 -4.28
N ASN A 218 -5.28 16.68 -4.93
CA ASN A 218 -5.04 16.59 -6.36
C ASN A 218 -4.05 15.47 -6.69
N LEU A 219 -3.04 15.25 -5.84
CA LEU A 219 -2.11 14.12 -5.97
C LEU A 219 -2.84 12.78 -5.87
N ILE A 220 -3.70 12.61 -4.84
CA ILE A 220 -4.50 11.39 -4.64
C ILE A 220 -5.41 11.12 -5.84
N LYS A 221 -6.16 12.13 -6.30
CA LYS A 221 -7.05 11.99 -7.47
C LYS A 221 -6.28 11.58 -8.72
N THR A 222 -5.10 12.18 -8.94
CA THR A 222 -4.26 11.90 -10.11
C THR A 222 -3.70 10.49 -10.07
N VAL A 223 -3.21 10.03 -8.91
CA VAL A 223 -2.72 8.66 -8.75
C VAL A 223 -3.86 7.66 -8.92
N ASP A 224 -5.06 7.94 -8.41
CA ASP A 224 -6.24 7.09 -8.65
C ASP A 224 -6.56 6.97 -10.14
N SER A 225 -6.66 8.11 -10.83
CA SER A 225 -6.92 8.12 -12.27
C SER A 225 -5.83 7.39 -13.06
N PHE A 226 -4.57 7.42 -12.57
CA PHE A 226 -3.47 6.68 -13.19
C PHE A 226 -3.66 5.16 -13.05
N TYR A 227 -4.06 4.67 -11.87
CA TYR A 227 -4.40 3.25 -11.67
C TYR A 227 -5.59 2.83 -12.53
N GLU A 228 -6.63 3.66 -12.61
CA GLU A 228 -7.81 3.38 -13.45
C GLU A 228 -7.43 3.30 -14.92
N ARG A 229 -6.62 4.25 -15.41
CA ARG A 229 -6.27 4.34 -16.83
C ARG A 229 -5.29 3.28 -17.29
N HIS A 230 -4.24 3.01 -16.51
CA HIS A 230 -3.10 2.20 -16.95
C HIS A 230 -3.11 0.76 -16.42
N LEU A 231 -3.90 0.47 -15.39
CA LEU A 231 -4.02 -0.86 -14.78
C LEU A 231 -5.46 -1.39 -14.75
N ASP A 232 -6.44 -0.63 -15.24
CA ASP A 232 -7.88 -0.94 -15.15
C ASP A 232 -8.29 -1.33 -13.72
N TYR A 233 -7.71 -0.63 -12.74
CA TYR A 233 -7.89 -0.93 -11.33
C TYR A 233 -8.67 0.16 -10.60
N HIS A 234 -9.82 -0.21 -10.04
CA HIS A 234 -10.70 0.67 -9.26
C HIS A 234 -10.71 0.27 -7.79
N SER A 235 -10.16 1.12 -6.92
CA SER A 235 -10.13 0.85 -5.47
C SER A 235 -11.52 0.89 -4.86
N LYS A 236 -11.93 -0.20 -4.22
CA LYS A 236 -13.19 -0.28 -3.46
C LYS A 236 -13.06 0.46 -2.13
N ALA A 237 -11.90 0.38 -1.47
CA ALA A 237 -11.65 1.07 -0.22
C ALA A 237 -11.75 2.59 -0.40
N LYS A 238 -11.18 3.16 -1.47
CA LYS A 238 -11.30 4.59 -1.76
C LYS A 238 -12.72 5.04 -2.08
N LYS A 239 -13.52 4.19 -2.73
CA LYS A 239 -14.95 4.49 -2.95
C LYS A 239 -15.71 4.66 -1.64
N ILE A 240 -15.43 3.83 -0.64
CA ILE A 240 -16.06 3.92 0.69
C ILE A 240 -15.60 5.21 1.39
N ILE A 241 -14.31 5.53 1.36
CA ILE A 241 -13.76 6.76 1.96
C ILE A 241 -14.39 8.01 1.34
N LYS A 242 -14.50 8.09 0.01
CA LYS A 242 -15.15 9.21 -0.71
C LYS A 242 -16.62 9.40 -0.35
N THR A 243 -17.28 8.40 0.21
CA THR A 243 -18.68 8.49 0.65
C THR A 243 -18.79 9.02 2.09
N ILE A 244 -17.70 8.96 2.85
CA ILE A 244 -17.65 9.37 4.28
C ILE A 244 -17.08 10.80 4.42
N LEU A 245 -16.24 11.26 3.48
CA LEU A 245 -15.68 12.60 3.37
C LEU A 245 -16.56 13.50 2.50
#